data_63a163f888b8bf7d0614c32d82dab891
#
_entry.id   63a163f888b8bf7d0614c32d82dab891
#
_cell.length_a   1.000
_cell.length_b   1.000
_cell.length_c   1.000
_cell.angle_alpha   90.00
_cell.angle_beta   90.00
_cell.angle_gamma   90.00
#
_symmetry.space_group_name_H-M   'P 1'
#
loop_
_entity.id
_entity.type
_entity.pdbx_description
1 polymer ?
#
loop_
_entity_poly.entity_id
_entity_poly.type
_entity_poly.pdbx_seq_one_letter_code
_entity_poly.pdbx_strand_id
1 'polypeptide(L)'
;FCLSRGLGDVYKRQVVEGADAILVSDLLPDPPATLQQLIEGGEQMLSALRAAVESGTATRHPLEGWSFASAVIAPPAVLAVGLNYAAHSSELGLKTDAAPTVFTLWPNSLTGHQQTTSWPRALSEAVDYEAELGVLIGTPAKDVAEADALSYVWGYTVVNDITARNVQFSEAQWSRCKSFDGFTPTGPFAVTADEIADPQDLHIWAVVDGQTVQDASTDQMVRSVAKLIAHLSQSLTLLPGTLISTGSPGGAGYSRDPQIFLRDRSTVTVGIDGIGELTTHCRVLD
;
A
#
# COMPACT_ATOMS: atom_id res chain seq x y z
N PHE A 1 12.93 9.37 -3.28
CA PHE A 1 12.53 9.40 -4.69
C PHE A 1 11.12 8.82 -4.79
N CYS A 2 10.15 9.68 -5.08
CA CYS A 2 8.75 9.27 -5.13
C CYS A 2 8.32 9.02 -6.57
N LEU A 3 7.67 7.90 -6.81
CA LEU A 3 7.14 7.52 -8.11
C LEU A 3 5.63 7.33 -8.03
N SER A 4 4.93 7.86 -9.00
CA SER A 4 3.48 7.76 -9.07
C SER A 4 2.99 7.50 -10.50
N ARG A 5 1.69 7.27 -10.65
CA ARG A 5 1.04 7.10 -11.93
C ARG A 5 -0.22 7.95 -12.00
N GLY A 6 -0.21 8.97 -12.86
CA GLY A 6 -1.38 9.80 -13.14
C GLY A 6 -2.39 9.11 -14.06
N LEU A 7 -3.68 9.40 -13.87
CA LEU A 7 -4.75 9.06 -14.80
C LEU A 7 -4.97 10.26 -15.74
N GLY A 8 -4.70 10.08 -17.01
CA GLY A 8 -5.04 10.95 -18.12
C GLY A 8 -5.34 10.06 -19.32
N ASP A 9 -5.51 10.63 -20.52
CA ASP A 9 -5.78 9.87 -21.75
C ASP A 9 -4.71 8.79 -22.05
N VAL A 10 -3.54 8.90 -21.40
CA VAL A 10 -2.46 7.91 -21.41
C VAL A 10 -1.89 7.82 -20.00
N TYR A 11 -1.79 6.63 -19.44
CA TYR A 11 -1.13 6.40 -18.17
C TYR A 11 0.35 6.83 -18.22
N LYS A 12 0.69 7.88 -17.50
CA LYS A 12 2.04 8.44 -17.45
C LYS A 12 2.69 8.13 -16.10
N ARG A 13 3.96 7.81 -16.10
CA ARG A 13 4.76 7.63 -14.88
C ARG A 13 5.51 8.91 -14.59
N GLN A 14 5.61 9.22 -13.32
CA GLN A 14 6.22 10.44 -12.84
C GLN A 14 7.20 10.16 -11.72
N VAL A 15 8.25 10.97 -11.67
CA VAL A 15 9.00 11.26 -10.48
C VAL A 15 8.33 12.45 -9.80
N VAL A 16 8.13 12.36 -8.50
CA VAL A 16 7.52 13.44 -7.71
C VAL A 16 8.58 14.11 -6.86
N GLU A 17 8.68 15.43 -6.96
CA GLU A 17 9.52 16.28 -6.12
C GLU A 17 8.70 17.43 -5.54
N GLY A 18 8.40 17.36 -4.24
CA GLY A 18 7.55 18.34 -3.58
C GLY A 18 6.14 18.35 -4.18
N ALA A 19 5.70 19.49 -4.72
CA ALA A 19 4.38 19.66 -5.34
C ALA A 19 4.36 19.43 -6.86
N ASP A 20 5.47 19.00 -7.44
CA ASP A 20 5.63 18.83 -8.88
C ASP A 20 5.88 17.37 -9.28
N ALA A 21 5.45 17.05 -10.50
CA ALA A 21 5.74 15.79 -11.17
C ALA A 21 6.63 16.03 -12.40
N ILE A 22 7.54 15.10 -12.65
CA ILE A 22 8.36 15.05 -13.86
C ILE A 22 8.02 13.74 -14.57
N LEU A 23 7.67 13.80 -15.86
CA LEU A 23 7.35 12.59 -16.61
C LEU A 23 8.61 11.75 -16.84
N VAL A 24 8.55 10.46 -16.54
CA VAL A 24 9.67 9.54 -16.77
C VAL A 24 10.04 9.48 -18.27
N SER A 25 9.05 9.68 -19.16
CA SER A 25 9.28 9.79 -20.61
C SER A 25 10.16 10.98 -21.02
N ASP A 26 10.22 12.02 -20.19
CA ASP A 26 11.03 13.21 -20.47
C ASP A 26 12.44 13.10 -19.88
N LEU A 27 12.66 12.07 -19.02
CA LEU A 27 13.92 11.83 -18.32
C LEU A 27 14.82 10.83 -19.04
N LEU A 28 14.25 9.81 -19.68
CA LEU A 28 15.02 8.70 -20.26
C LEU A 28 14.65 8.50 -21.73
N PRO A 29 15.64 8.19 -22.61
CA PRO A 29 15.38 7.88 -24.02
C PRO A 29 14.53 6.61 -24.23
N ASP A 30 14.70 5.62 -23.34
CA ASP A 30 13.92 4.38 -23.32
C ASP A 30 13.29 4.23 -21.93
N PRO A 31 12.17 4.90 -21.68
CA PRO A 31 11.57 4.95 -20.36
C PRO A 31 10.85 3.64 -20.02
N PRO A 32 10.96 3.15 -18.76
CA PRO A 32 10.24 1.96 -18.35
C PRO A 32 8.72 2.17 -18.50
N ALA A 33 8.04 1.19 -19.09
CA ALA A 33 6.61 1.28 -19.33
C ALA A 33 5.75 1.07 -18.07
N THR A 34 6.30 0.53 -16.98
CA THR A 34 5.59 0.29 -15.71
C THR A 34 6.53 0.49 -14.52
N LEU A 35 5.98 0.69 -13.32
CA LEU A 35 6.78 0.63 -12.09
C LEU A 35 7.48 -0.74 -11.96
N GLN A 36 6.82 -1.82 -12.38
CA GLN A 36 7.41 -3.15 -12.40
C GLN A 36 8.72 -3.19 -13.21
N GLN A 37 8.72 -2.65 -14.43
CA GLN A 37 9.94 -2.59 -15.25
C GLN A 37 11.02 -1.70 -14.64
N LEU A 38 10.62 -0.63 -13.94
CA LEU A 38 11.55 0.21 -13.21
C LEU A 38 12.21 -0.55 -12.05
N ILE A 39 11.43 -1.29 -11.28
CA ILE A 39 11.93 -2.13 -10.19
C ILE A 39 12.85 -3.22 -10.73
N GLU A 40 12.47 -3.89 -11.82
CA GLU A 40 13.27 -4.93 -12.49
C GLU A 40 14.57 -4.37 -13.07
N GLY A 41 14.58 -3.10 -13.49
CA GLY A 41 15.77 -2.39 -13.94
C GLY A 41 16.77 -2.10 -12.82
N GLY A 42 16.38 -2.29 -11.57
CA GLY A 42 17.23 -2.21 -10.38
C GLY A 42 17.94 -0.86 -10.21
N GLU A 43 19.07 -0.90 -9.51
CA GLU A 43 19.85 0.30 -9.17
C GLU A 43 20.36 1.07 -10.40
N GLN A 44 20.64 0.38 -11.50
CA GLN A 44 21.08 1.05 -12.73
C GLN A 44 20.01 1.98 -13.29
N MET A 45 18.77 1.53 -13.34
CA MET A 45 17.63 2.31 -13.83
C MET A 45 17.33 3.48 -12.87
N LEU A 46 17.37 3.21 -11.57
CA LEU A 46 17.12 4.20 -10.52
C LEU A 46 18.17 5.32 -10.54
N SER A 47 19.46 4.95 -10.64
CA SER A 47 20.56 5.91 -10.77
C SER A 47 20.46 6.76 -12.05
N ALA A 48 20.05 6.16 -13.16
CA ALA A 48 19.85 6.90 -14.41
C ALA A 48 18.72 7.93 -14.27
N LEU A 49 17.60 7.57 -13.63
CA LEU A 49 16.50 8.49 -13.35
C LEU A 49 16.93 9.62 -12.42
N ARG A 50 17.65 9.33 -11.34
CA ARG A 50 18.16 10.36 -10.41
C ARG A 50 19.06 11.36 -11.13
N ALA A 51 20.03 10.88 -11.89
CA ALA A 51 20.92 11.74 -12.67
C ALA A 51 20.17 12.63 -13.68
N ALA A 52 19.12 12.09 -14.32
CA ALA A 52 18.30 12.84 -15.26
C ALA A 52 17.48 13.93 -14.55
N VAL A 53 16.92 13.65 -13.37
CA VAL A 53 16.21 14.64 -12.54
C VAL A 53 17.17 15.74 -12.07
N GLU A 54 18.33 15.37 -11.55
CA GLU A 54 19.38 16.31 -11.08
C GLU A 54 19.91 17.21 -12.19
N SER A 55 19.86 16.77 -13.45
CA SER A 55 20.23 17.64 -14.60
C SER A 55 19.35 18.88 -14.74
N GLY A 56 18.16 18.87 -14.16
CA GLY A 56 17.24 20.00 -14.10
C GLY A 56 16.63 20.42 -15.44
N THR A 57 16.80 19.62 -16.50
CA THR A 57 16.36 19.96 -17.87
C THR A 57 14.92 19.55 -18.18
N ALA A 58 14.33 18.65 -17.38
CA ALA A 58 12.98 18.12 -17.61
C ALA A 58 11.89 19.09 -17.17
N THR A 59 10.76 19.05 -17.86
CA THR A 59 9.59 19.88 -17.54
C THR A 59 8.93 19.40 -16.25
N ARG A 60 8.63 20.34 -15.35
CA ARG A 60 7.90 20.12 -14.13
C ARG A 60 6.42 20.45 -14.31
N HIS A 61 5.55 19.63 -13.79
CA HIS A 61 4.10 19.77 -13.85
C HIS A 61 3.53 19.79 -12.43
N PRO A 62 2.72 20.79 -12.05
CA PRO A 62 2.04 20.79 -10.75
C PRO A 62 1.20 19.52 -10.57
N LEU A 63 1.24 18.92 -9.40
CA LEU A 63 0.44 17.73 -9.03
C LEU A 63 -1.04 18.05 -8.83
N GLU A 64 -1.38 19.34 -8.64
CA GLU A 64 -2.76 19.76 -8.39
C GLU A 64 -3.71 19.30 -9.49
N GLY A 65 -4.81 18.65 -9.09
CA GLY A 65 -5.84 18.15 -10.03
C GLY A 65 -5.52 16.81 -10.69
N TRP A 66 -4.40 16.16 -10.33
CA TRP A 66 -4.07 14.85 -10.88
C TRP A 66 -4.82 13.73 -10.13
N SER A 67 -5.29 12.74 -10.87
CA SER A 67 -5.76 11.47 -10.36
C SER A 67 -4.68 10.42 -10.50
N PHE A 68 -4.57 9.52 -9.55
CA PHE A 68 -3.54 8.49 -9.54
C PHE A 68 -4.16 7.11 -9.67
N ALA A 69 -3.61 6.27 -10.54
CA ALA A 69 -3.85 4.84 -10.48
C ALA A 69 -3.11 4.24 -9.27
N SER A 70 -3.35 2.97 -8.96
CA SER A 70 -2.53 2.25 -7.98
C SER A 70 -1.04 2.44 -8.27
N ALA A 71 -0.24 2.66 -7.24
CA ALA A 71 1.22 2.74 -7.38
C ALA A 71 1.76 1.46 -8.03
N VAL A 72 1.19 0.30 -7.71
CA VAL A 72 1.45 -0.99 -8.37
C VAL A 72 0.22 -1.48 -9.12
N ILE A 73 0.38 -2.00 -10.33
CA ILE A 73 -0.76 -2.34 -11.22
C ILE A 73 -0.89 -3.84 -11.42
N ALA A 74 0.23 -4.51 -11.61
CA ALA A 74 0.29 -5.93 -11.86
C ALA A 74 1.50 -6.52 -11.12
N PRO A 75 1.50 -6.43 -9.77
CA PRO A 75 2.56 -7.04 -8.98
C PRO A 75 2.55 -8.56 -9.17
N PRO A 76 3.72 -9.22 -9.12
CA PRO A 76 3.80 -10.69 -9.19
C PRO A 76 2.98 -11.38 -8.10
N ALA A 77 2.87 -10.76 -6.94
CA ALA A 77 2.00 -11.16 -5.84
C ALA A 77 1.62 -9.95 -4.99
N VAL A 78 0.43 -10.00 -4.38
CA VAL A 78 0.02 -9.13 -3.27
C VAL A 78 -0.18 -10.02 -2.06
N LEU A 79 0.75 -9.93 -1.11
CA LEU A 79 0.72 -10.69 0.13
C LEU A 79 0.27 -9.76 1.26
N ALA A 80 -0.74 -10.16 2.01
CA ALA A 80 -1.21 -9.40 3.15
C ALA A 80 -0.99 -10.18 4.45
N VAL A 81 -0.70 -9.44 5.52
CA VAL A 81 -0.38 -9.99 6.83
C VAL A 81 -1.40 -9.49 7.84
N GLY A 82 -2.28 -10.36 8.28
CA GLY A 82 -3.24 -10.05 9.34
C GLY A 82 -2.63 -10.16 10.73
N LEU A 83 -3.27 -9.47 11.69
CA LEU A 83 -2.96 -9.56 13.12
C LEU A 83 -1.51 -9.18 13.47
N ASN A 84 -0.94 -8.23 12.76
CA ASN A 84 0.45 -7.80 12.97
C ASN A 84 0.62 -6.62 13.94
N TYR A 85 -0.48 -6.17 14.57
CA TYR A 85 -0.47 -5.23 15.68
C TYR A 85 -1.25 -5.82 16.85
N ALA A 86 -0.64 -5.84 18.05
CA ALA A 86 -1.24 -6.45 19.22
C ALA A 86 -2.59 -5.81 19.61
N ALA A 87 -2.69 -4.48 19.48
CA ALA A 87 -3.92 -3.73 19.73
C ALA A 87 -5.04 -4.19 18.80
N HIS A 88 -4.80 -4.26 17.50
CA HIS A 88 -5.78 -4.71 16.49
C HIS A 88 -6.23 -6.16 16.73
N SER A 89 -5.28 -7.06 17.03
CA SER A 89 -5.60 -8.46 17.35
C SER A 89 -6.51 -8.60 18.57
N SER A 90 -6.23 -7.81 19.61
CA SER A 90 -7.03 -7.76 20.83
C SER A 90 -8.45 -7.24 20.58
N GLU A 91 -8.59 -6.19 19.76
CA GLU A 91 -9.87 -5.60 19.36
C GLU A 91 -10.77 -6.61 18.63
N LEU A 92 -10.19 -7.46 17.78
CA LEU A 92 -10.91 -8.50 17.05
C LEU A 92 -11.15 -9.77 17.91
N GLY A 93 -10.64 -9.84 19.12
CA GLY A 93 -10.70 -11.03 19.99
C GLY A 93 -9.88 -12.21 19.46
N LEU A 94 -8.90 -11.93 18.59
CA LEU A 94 -8.02 -12.92 17.97
C LEU A 94 -6.65 -12.93 18.65
N LYS A 95 -6.01 -14.10 18.68
CA LYS A 95 -4.66 -14.23 19.24
C LYS A 95 -3.61 -13.96 18.17
N THR A 96 -2.53 -13.32 18.58
CA THR A 96 -1.31 -13.21 17.79
C THR A 96 -0.59 -14.55 17.87
N ASP A 97 -0.67 -15.34 16.82
CA ASP A 97 -0.02 -16.65 16.76
C ASP A 97 1.51 -16.55 16.62
N ALA A 98 2.19 -17.68 16.80
CA ALA A 98 3.64 -17.78 16.60
C ALA A 98 4.04 -17.50 15.14
N ALA A 99 3.20 -17.85 14.18
CA ALA A 99 3.38 -17.52 12.76
C ALA A 99 2.45 -16.35 12.34
N PRO A 100 2.82 -15.53 11.35
CA PRO A 100 1.94 -14.51 10.81
C PRO A 100 0.75 -15.15 10.07
N THR A 101 -0.43 -14.53 10.18
CA THR A 101 -1.57 -14.86 9.33
C THR A 101 -1.33 -14.24 7.95
N VAL A 102 -1.03 -15.07 6.95
CA VAL A 102 -0.74 -14.60 5.58
C VAL A 102 -1.86 -15.02 4.64
N PHE A 103 -2.31 -14.07 3.83
CA PHE A 103 -3.28 -14.31 2.75
C PHE A 103 -2.89 -13.48 1.52
N THR A 104 -3.56 -13.73 0.39
CA THR A 104 -3.31 -12.99 -0.85
C THR A 104 -4.45 -12.04 -1.14
N LEU A 105 -4.15 -10.89 -1.73
CA LEU A 105 -5.13 -9.98 -2.34
C LEU A 105 -5.08 -10.14 -3.85
N TRP A 106 -6.23 -9.99 -4.50
CA TRP A 106 -6.33 -10.21 -5.94
C TRP A 106 -6.11 -8.91 -6.71
N PRO A 107 -5.52 -8.95 -7.92
CA PRO A 107 -5.16 -7.74 -8.66
C PRO A 107 -6.34 -6.80 -8.99
N ASN A 108 -7.57 -7.31 -9.11
CA ASN A 108 -8.78 -6.51 -9.32
C ASN A 108 -9.10 -5.58 -8.14
N SER A 109 -8.59 -5.88 -6.95
CA SER A 109 -8.79 -5.02 -5.78
C SER A 109 -7.91 -3.76 -5.77
N LEU A 110 -6.83 -3.73 -6.58
CA LEU A 110 -5.92 -2.60 -6.62
C LEU A 110 -6.58 -1.37 -7.25
N THR A 111 -6.53 -0.24 -6.56
CA THR A 111 -6.98 1.07 -7.05
C THR A 111 -6.05 2.16 -6.52
N GLY A 112 -6.23 3.41 -6.91
CA GLY A 112 -5.31 4.50 -6.61
C GLY A 112 -5.91 5.61 -5.75
N HIS A 113 -5.09 6.63 -5.52
CA HIS A 113 -5.48 7.83 -4.78
C HIS A 113 -6.59 8.61 -5.51
N GLN A 114 -7.56 9.13 -4.75
CA GLN A 114 -8.74 9.86 -5.23
C GLN A 114 -9.66 9.01 -6.14
N GLN A 115 -9.51 7.68 -6.11
CA GLN A 115 -10.42 6.78 -6.81
C GLN A 115 -11.61 6.39 -5.94
N THR A 116 -12.64 5.86 -6.60
CA THR A 116 -13.84 5.37 -5.92
C THR A 116 -13.82 3.85 -5.84
N THR A 117 -13.92 3.31 -4.64
CA THR A 117 -14.28 1.91 -4.43
C THR A 117 -15.80 1.78 -4.29
N SER A 118 -16.36 0.69 -4.80
CA SER A 118 -17.80 0.46 -4.74
C SER A 118 -18.14 -0.99 -4.43
N TRP A 119 -19.25 -1.18 -3.70
CA TRP A 119 -19.76 -2.51 -3.37
C TRP A 119 -21.28 -2.53 -3.27
N PRO A 120 -21.92 -3.67 -3.60
CA PRO A 120 -23.35 -3.83 -3.40
C PRO A 120 -23.71 -3.86 -1.91
N ARG A 121 -24.74 -3.11 -1.51
CA ARG A 121 -25.30 -3.12 -0.14
C ARG A 121 -25.67 -4.54 0.31
N ALA A 122 -26.22 -5.32 -0.62
CA ALA A 122 -26.62 -6.71 -0.36
C ALA A 122 -25.44 -7.63 0.01
N LEU A 123 -24.18 -7.28 -0.34
CA LEU A 123 -22.99 -8.06 0.03
C LEU A 123 -22.43 -7.66 1.38
N SER A 124 -22.42 -6.36 1.71
CA SER A 124 -21.92 -5.90 2.99
C SER A 124 -22.46 -4.52 3.38
N GLU A 125 -22.88 -4.41 4.64
CA GLU A 125 -23.12 -3.14 5.35
C GLU A 125 -22.04 -2.87 6.41
N ALA A 126 -21.04 -3.75 6.50
CA ALA A 126 -19.94 -3.69 7.47
C ALA A 126 -18.59 -3.61 6.75
N VAL A 127 -18.43 -2.61 5.88
CA VAL A 127 -17.16 -2.36 5.18
C VAL A 127 -16.30 -1.43 6.03
N ASP A 128 -15.08 -1.86 6.31
CA ASP A 128 -14.14 -1.26 7.24
C ASP A 128 -12.86 -0.82 6.53
N TYR A 129 -12.06 0.00 7.17
CA TYR A 129 -10.80 0.57 6.72
C TYR A 129 -9.64 -0.01 7.53
N GLU A 130 -8.47 -0.12 6.92
CA GLU A 130 -7.23 -0.58 7.57
C GLU A 130 -6.03 0.14 6.95
N ALA A 131 -5.43 1.11 7.67
CA ALA A 131 -4.19 1.75 7.26
C ALA A 131 -3.01 0.80 7.42
N GLU A 132 -2.24 0.60 6.34
CA GLU A 132 -1.12 -0.34 6.32
C GLU A 132 0.10 0.22 5.59
N LEU A 133 1.30 -0.14 6.07
CA LEU A 133 2.53 0.04 5.33
C LEU A 133 2.62 -1.02 4.23
N GLY A 134 2.75 -0.59 2.98
CA GLY A 134 3.05 -1.46 1.85
C GLY A 134 4.55 -1.51 1.59
N VAL A 135 5.10 -2.72 1.42
CA VAL A 135 6.52 -2.96 1.13
C VAL A 135 6.66 -3.55 -0.26
N LEU A 136 7.52 -2.95 -1.09
CA LEU A 136 7.81 -3.39 -2.44
C LEU A 136 9.17 -4.10 -2.48
N ILE A 137 9.19 -5.35 -2.90
CA ILE A 137 10.43 -6.12 -3.06
C ILE A 137 11.18 -5.65 -4.31
N GLY A 138 12.49 -5.46 -4.20
CA GLY A 138 13.36 -4.96 -5.28
C GLY A 138 14.18 -6.04 -5.98
N THR A 139 14.64 -7.02 -5.22
CA THR A 139 15.46 -8.13 -5.74
C THR A 139 14.87 -9.46 -5.30
N PRO A 140 15.05 -10.54 -6.07
CA PRO A 140 14.52 -11.85 -5.70
C PRO A 140 14.99 -12.28 -4.31
N ALA A 141 14.04 -12.47 -3.38
CA ALA A 141 14.32 -12.84 -2.00
C ALA A 141 13.89 -14.29 -1.72
N LYS A 142 14.85 -15.16 -1.41
CA LYS A 142 14.65 -16.56 -1.04
C LYS A 142 15.57 -16.93 0.12
N ASP A 143 15.01 -17.51 1.18
CA ASP A 143 15.72 -17.91 2.41
C ASP A 143 16.58 -16.77 2.99
N VAL A 144 15.99 -15.57 3.06
CA VAL A 144 16.68 -14.35 3.50
C VAL A 144 16.79 -14.31 5.02
N ALA A 145 17.97 -14.03 5.54
CA ALA A 145 18.15 -13.79 6.97
C ALA A 145 17.50 -12.45 7.37
N GLU A 146 16.92 -12.36 8.59
CA GLU A 146 16.26 -11.14 9.07
C GLU A 146 17.19 -9.92 9.01
N ALA A 147 18.47 -10.10 9.34
CA ALA A 147 19.45 -9.02 9.33
C ALA A 147 19.70 -8.40 7.95
N ASP A 148 19.47 -9.17 6.88
CA ASP A 148 19.71 -8.75 5.50
C ASP A 148 18.41 -8.35 4.77
N ALA A 149 17.25 -8.57 5.40
CA ALA A 149 15.94 -8.52 4.75
C ALA A 149 15.62 -7.15 4.13
N LEU A 150 15.98 -6.05 4.78
CA LEU A 150 15.70 -4.71 4.27
C LEU A 150 16.51 -4.37 3.01
N SER A 151 17.63 -5.05 2.76
CA SER A 151 18.41 -4.86 1.52
C SER A 151 17.69 -5.38 0.26
N TYR A 152 16.63 -6.16 0.43
CA TYR A 152 15.78 -6.66 -0.66
C TYR A 152 14.59 -5.75 -0.96
N VAL A 153 14.39 -4.69 -0.16
CA VAL A 153 13.28 -3.75 -0.33
C VAL A 153 13.64 -2.70 -1.38
N TRP A 154 12.78 -2.53 -2.38
CA TRP A 154 12.88 -1.44 -3.35
C TRP A 154 12.34 -0.13 -2.77
N GLY A 155 11.25 -0.21 -2.01
CA GLY A 155 10.60 0.97 -1.45
C GLY A 155 9.30 0.65 -0.73
N TYR A 156 8.58 1.71 -0.38
CA TYR A 156 7.39 1.70 0.45
C TYR A 156 6.25 2.48 -0.19
N THR A 157 5.03 2.12 0.19
CA THR A 157 3.79 2.80 -0.24
C THR A 157 2.74 2.72 0.87
N VAL A 158 1.66 3.47 0.73
CA VAL A 158 0.50 3.36 1.63
C VAL A 158 -0.50 2.37 1.04
N VAL A 159 -1.11 1.54 1.87
CA VAL A 159 -2.20 0.63 1.52
C VAL A 159 -3.38 0.88 2.45
N ASN A 160 -4.60 0.81 1.90
CA ASN A 160 -5.81 0.69 2.70
C ASN A 160 -6.42 -0.69 2.43
N ASP A 161 -6.30 -1.61 3.38
CA ASP A 161 -6.83 -2.98 3.26
C ASP A 161 -8.32 -3.02 3.62
N ILE A 162 -9.15 -2.48 2.72
CA ILE A 162 -10.61 -2.37 2.93
C ILE A 162 -11.22 -3.76 3.09
N THR A 163 -12.03 -3.92 4.13
CA THR A 163 -12.50 -5.23 4.59
C THR A 163 -14.00 -5.29 4.73
N ALA A 164 -14.66 -6.24 4.07
CA ALA A 164 -16.08 -6.59 4.34
C ALA A 164 -16.16 -7.53 5.55
N ARG A 165 -16.40 -6.99 6.76
CA ARG A 165 -16.30 -7.73 8.02
C ARG A 165 -17.29 -8.91 8.13
N ASN A 166 -18.52 -8.74 7.65
CA ASN A 166 -19.50 -9.84 7.63
C ASN A 166 -19.00 -11.04 6.80
N VAL A 167 -18.31 -10.78 5.68
CA VAL A 167 -17.71 -11.83 4.85
C VAL A 167 -16.47 -12.42 5.54
N GLN A 168 -15.62 -11.58 6.14
CA GLN A 168 -14.44 -12.02 6.88
C GLN A 168 -14.77 -13.05 7.97
N PHE A 169 -15.83 -12.80 8.73
CA PHE A 169 -16.23 -13.70 9.83
C PHE A 169 -17.05 -14.90 9.40
N SER A 170 -17.58 -14.91 8.18
CA SER A 170 -18.35 -16.02 7.64
C SER A 170 -17.53 -17.02 6.84
N GLU A 171 -16.31 -16.65 6.42
CA GLU A 171 -15.44 -17.45 5.57
C GLU A 171 -14.12 -17.77 6.25
N ALA A 172 -13.54 -18.92 5.89
CA ALA A 172 -12.26 -19.36 6.45
C ALA A 172 -11.06 -18.60 5.89
N GLN A 173 -11.19 -18.01 4.68
CA GLN A 173 -10.12 -17.29 3.98
C GLN A 173 -10.46 -15.81 3.82
N TRP A 174 -9.50 -14.94 4.10
CA TRP A 174 -9.68 -13.49 4.06
C TRP A 174 -9.49 -12.87 2.68
N SER A 175 -8.95 -13.63 1.72
CA SER A 175 -8.68 -13.10 0.38
C SER A 175 -9.92 -12.48 -0.27
N ARG A 176 -11.10 -13.11 -0.18
CA ARG A 176 -12.32 -12.61 -0.81
C ARG A 176 -12.87 -11.35 -0.13
N CYS A 177 -12.94 -11.32 1.20
CA CYS A 177 -13.52 -10.19 1.93
C CYS A 177 -12.71 -8.89 1.79
N LYS A 178 -11.46 -8.98 1.34
CA LYS A 178 -10.51 -7.90 1.13
C LYS A 178 -10.20 -7.64 -0.35
N SER A 179 -10.78 -8.42 -1.27
CA SER A 179 -10.50 -8.30 -2.71
C SER A 179 -11.75 -8.05 -3.55
N PHE A 180 -12.75 -7.32 -3.01
CA PHE A 180 -13.76 -6.74 -3.89
C PHE A 180 -13.07 -5.71 -4.81
N ASP A 181 -13.68 -5.39 -5.93
CA ASP A 181 -13.08 -4.45 -6.89
C ASP A 181 -12.76 -3.10 -6.19
N GLY A 182 -11.49 -2.72 -6.22
CA GLY A 182 -11.01 -1.50 -5.60
C GLY A 182 -10.85 -1.52 -4.08
N PHE A 183 -10.88 -2.68 -3.40
CA PHE A 183 -10.73 -2.79 -1.93
C PHE A 183 -9.29 -2.73 -1.43
N THR A 184 -8.32 -2.63 -2.34
CA THR A 184 -6.90 -2.43 -1.97
C THR A 184 -6.36 -1.15 -2.60
N PRO A 185 -6.84 0.04 -2.20
CA PRO A 185 -6.22 1.29 -2.60
C PRO A 185 -4.74 1.26 -2.22
N THR A 186 -3.87 1.67 -3.16
CA THR A 186 -2.42 1.61 -2.98
C THR A 186 -1.75 2.82 -3.62
N GLY A 187 -0.94 3.54 -2.87
CA GLY A 187 -0.29 4.77 -3.33
C GLY A 187 -0.41 5.92 -2.31
N PRO A 188 -0.42 7.20 -2.73
CA PRO A 188 -0.33 7.68 -4.11
C PRO A 188 1.03 7.45 -4.75
N PHE A 189 2.07 7.27 -3.93
CA PHE A 189 3.46 7.17 -4.33
C PHE A 189 4.07 5.82 -3.94
N ALA A 190 5.10 5.41 -4.66
CA ALA A 190 6.08 4.45 -4.23
C ALA A 190 7.38 5.20 -3.93
N VAL A 191 7.79 5.23 -2.66
CA VAL A 191 8.96 5.93 -2.14
C VAL A 191 10.10 4.94 -2.05
N THR A 192 11.27 5.26 -2.61
CA THR A 192 12.42 4.34 -2.60
C THR A 192 12.95 4.12 -1.17
N ALA A 193 13.53 2.95 -0.92
CA ALA A 193 13.90 2.52 0.43
C ALA A 193 14.93 3.45 1.10
N ASP A 194 15.78 4.11 0.33
CA ASP A 194 16.80 5.05 0.84
C ASP A 194 16.21 6.38 1.37
N GLU A 195 14.95 6.71 1.03
CA GLU A 195 14.25 7.87 1.59
C GLU A 195 13.64 7.58 2.98
N ILE A 196 13.50 6.32 3.35
CA ILE A 196 12.91 5.88 4.62
C ILE A 196 14.02 5.32 5.51
N ALA A 197 14.42 6.08 6.49
CA ALA A 197 15.53 5.73 7.38
C ALA A 197 15.26 4.44 8.19
N ASP A 198 14.05 4.30 8.72
CA ASP A 198 13.58 3.09 9.42
C ASP A 198 12.10 2.85 9.16
N PRO A 199 11.70 1.77 8.49
CA PRO A 199 10.29 1.45 8.26
C PRO A 199 9.54 1.07 9.55
N GLN A 200 10.23 0.91 10.67
CA GLN A 200 9.65 0.64 11.99
C GLN A 200 9.53 1.90 12.88
N ASP A 201 9.80 3.09 12.34
CA ASP A 201 9.65 4.36 13.06
C ASP A 201 8.85 5.36 12.21
N LEU A 202 7.67 4.95 11.75
CA LEU A 202 6.78 5.77 10.93
C LEU A 202 5.44 5.96 11.64
N HIS A 203 4.96 7.20 11.67
CA HIS A 203 3.59 7.49 12.08
C HIS A 203 2.62 7.01 10.99
N ILE A 204 1.61 6.21 11.38
CA ILE A 204 0.58 5.65 10.51
C ILE A 204 -0.80 6.00 11.07
N TRP A 205 -1.69 6.50 10.20
CA TRP A 205 -2.97 7.01 10.64
C TRP A 205 -4.08 6.81 9.60
N ALA A 206 -5.35 6.92 10.07
CA ALA A 206 -6.53 6.95 9.21
C ALA A 206 -7.54 7.98 9.68
N VAL A 207 -8.20 8.64 8.72
CA VAL A 207 -9.30 9.58 8.91
C VAL A 207 -10.49 9.14 8.06
N VAL A 208 -11.66 9.03 8.67
CA VAL A 208 -12.93 8.74 7.99
C VAL A 208 -13.88 9.91 8.20
N ASP A 209 -14.35 10.52 7.11
CA ASP A 209 -15.28 11.64 7.11
C ASP A 209 -14.86 12.78 8.06
N GLY A 210 -13.55 13.05 8.15
CA GLY A 210 -12.96 14.10 8.99
C GLY A 210 -12.66 13.68 10.43
N GLN A 211 -12.99 12.45 10.83
CA GLN A 211 -12.67 11.91 12.16
C GLN A 211 -11.43 11.03 12.10
N THR A 212 -10.41 11.31 12.92
CA THR A 212 -9.27 10.40 13.12
C THR A 212 -9.73 9.10 13.76
N VAL A 213 -9.44 8.00 13.10
CA VAL A 213 -9.90 6.66 13.50
C VAL A 213 -8.75 5.68 13.77
N GLN A 214 -7.58 5.88 13.18
CA GLN A 214 -6.35 5.19 13.53
C GLN A 214 -5.24 6.23 13.72
N ASP A 215 -4.38 6.01 14.72
CA ASP A 215 -3.25 6.90 15.05
C ASP A 215 -2.24 6.06 15.85
N ALA A 216 -1.14 5.69 15.20
CA ALA A 216 -0.19 4.71 15.72
C ALA A 216 1.21 4.89 15.12
N SER A 217 2.14 4.03 15.52
CA SER A 217 3.47 3.92 14.94
C SER A 217 3.72 2.50 14.41
N THR A 218 4.52 2.39 13.36
CA THR A 218 4.94 1.09 12.82
C THR A 218 5.87 0.30 13.76
N ASP A 219 6.43 0.93 14.81
CA ASP A 219 7.17 0.26 15.87
C ASP A 219 6.29 -0.70 16.70
N GLN A 220 4.96 -0.50 16.67
CA GLN A 220 3.97 -1.35 17.34
C GLN A 220 3.67 -2.65 16.58
N MET A 221 4.28 -2.86 15.42
CA MET A 221 4.18 -4.14 14.71
C MET A 221 4.73 -5.28 15.56
N VAL A 222 3.97 -6.38 15.67
CA VAL A 222 4.41 -7.63 16.32
C VAL A 222 5.59 -8.25 15.58
N ARG A 223 5.56 -8.13 14.24
CA ARG A 223 6.62 -8.59 13.36
C ARG A 223 7.05 -7.44 12.46
N SER A 224 8.31 -7.05 12.58
CA SER A 224 8.91 -6.01 11.75
C SER A 224 8.86 -6.39 10.26
N VAL A 225 9.04 -5.40 9.38
CA VAL A 225 9.19 -5.62 7.94
C VAL A 225 10.27 -6.68 7.66
N ALA A 226 11.41 -6.58 8.34
CA ALA A 226 12.50 -7.55 8.19
C ALA A 226 12.10 -8.98 8.56
N LYS A 227 11.37 -9.14 9.69
CA LYS A 227 10.84 -10.45 10.12
C LYS A 227 9.84 -11.02 9.14
N LEU A 228 8.96 -10.17 8.56
CA LEU A 228 7.99 -10.61 7.56
C LEU A 228 8.68 -11.12 6.30
N ILE A 229 9.64 -10.38 5.76
CA ILE A 229 10.41 -10.78 4.58
C ILE A 229 11.17 -12.09 4.85
N ALA A 230 11.87 -12.19 5.98
CA ALA A 230 12.59 -13.39 6.36
C ALA A 230 11.65 -14.61 6.46
N HIS A 231 10.49 -14.45 7.11
CA HIS A 231 9.51 -15.53 7.25
C HIS A 231 8.92 -15.96 5.90
N LEU A 232 8.47 -15.01 5.08
CA LEU A 232 7.83 -15.30 3.79
C LEU A 232 8.82 -15.94 2.81
N SER A 233 10.06 -15.45 2.78
CA SER A 233 11.09 -15.93 1.87
C SER A 233 11.54 -17.37 2.14
N GLN A 234 11.28 -17.94 3.31
CA GLN A 234 11.58 -19.35 3.62
C GLN A 234 10.80 -20.31 2.70
N SER A 235 9.55 -20.01 2.41
CA SER A 235 8.67 -20.87 1.60
C SER A 235 8.44 -20.34 0.18
N LEU A 236 8.50 -19.01 -0.01
CA LEU A 236 8.22 -18.33 -1.28
C LEU A 236 9.50 -17.70 -1.82
N THR A 237 9.66 -17.63 -3.13
CA THR A 237 10.57 -16.67 -3.73
C THR A 237 9.79 -15.37 -3.94
N LEU A 238 10.10 -14.35 -3.16
CA LEU A 238 9.52 -13.02 -3.33
C LEU A 238 10.19 -12.37 -4.56
N LEU A 239 9.42 -12.20 -5.61
CA LEU A 239 9.91 -11.61 -6.86
C LEU A 239 9.94 -10.08 -6.77
N PRO A 240 10.79 -9.41 -7.56
CA PRO A 240 10.78 -7.94 -7.66
C PRO A 240 9.39 -7.44 -8.01
N GLY A 241 8.92 -6.39 -7.33
CA GLY A 241 7.57 -5.86 -7.47
C GLY A 241 6.49 -6.56 -6.64
N THR A 242 6.81 -7.65 -5.92
CA THR A 242 5.88 -8.20 -4.91
C THR A 242 5.53 -7.13 -3.89
N LEU A 243 4.23 -6.90 -3.67
CA LEU A 243 3.71 -6.02 -2.63
C LEU A 243 3.40 -6.85 -1.38
N ILE A 244 3.93 -6.43 -0.23
CA ILE A 244 3.58 -6.96 1.09
C ILE A 244 2.82 -5.88 1.84
N SER A 245 1.55 -6.11 2.17
CA SER A 245 0.74 -5.30 3.07
C SER A 245 0.94 -5.81 4.50
N THR A 246 1.44 -4.96 5.40
CA THR A 246 2.11 -5.41 6.63
C THR A 246 1.21 -5.54 7.84
N GLY A 247 -0.08 -5.31 7.69
CA GLY A 247 -1.05 -5.31 8.78
C GLY A 247 -1.36 -3.91 9.30
N SER A 248 -2.52 -3.79 9.92
CA SER A 248 -3.10 -2.53 10.39
C SER A 248 -3.01 -2.37 11.90
N PRO A 249 -2.81 -1.13 12.42
CA PRO A 249 -2.89 -0.83 13.84
C PRO A 249 -4.33 -0.90 14.38
N GLY A 250 -4.47 -0.77 15.70
CA GLY A 250 -5.77 -0.64 16.36
C GLY A 250 -6.60 0.53 15.86
N GLY A 251 -7.90 0.51 16.18
CA GLY A 251 -8.86 1.55 15.80
C GLY A 251 -9.70 1.20 14.58
N ALA A 252 -9.74 -0.08 14.17
CA ALA A 252 -10.66 -0.56 13.14
C ALA A 252 -12.11 -0.25 13.50
N GLY A 253 -12.91 0.10 12.49
CA GLY A 253 -14.29 0.53 12.69
C GLY A 253 -15.20 -0.52 13.34
N TYR A 254 -14.93 -1.78 13.05
CA TYR A 254 -15.64 -2.92 13.64
C TYR A 254 -15.52 -2.98 15.18
N SER A 255 -14.35 -2.64 15.72
CA SER A 255 -14.05 -2.75 17.13
C SER A 255 -14.49 -1.53 17.96
N ARG A 256 -14.96 -0.48 17.30
CA ARG A 256 -15.39 0.75 17.97
C ARG A 256 -16.78 0.65 18.60
N ASP A 257 -17.03 1.46 19.60
CA ASP A 257 -18.35 1.62 20.22
C ASP A 257 -18.72 3.14 20.25
N PRO A 258 -19.66 3.61 19.40
CA PRO A 258 -20.34 2.85 18.33
C PRO A 258 -19.43 2.49 17.17
N GLN A 259 -19.76 1.38 16.45
CA GLN A 259 -19.03 0.94 15.25
C GLN A 259 -19.04 2.03 14.15
N ILE A 260 -17.91 2.15 13.43
CA ILE A 260 -17.73 3.11 12.34
C ILE A 260 -17.40 2.34 11.06
N PHE A 261 -18.39 2.17 10.18
CA PHE A 261 -18.20 1.55 8.87
C PHE A 261 -18.27 2.59 7.75
N LEU A 262 -17.57 2.29 6.65
CA LEU A 262 -17.64 3.05 5.41
C LEU A 262 -19.06 2.94 4.81
N ARG A 263 -19.59 4.05 4.34
CA ARG A 263 -20.94 4.19 3.81
C ARG A 263 -20.92 4.82 2.42
N ASP A 264 -22.07 4.93 1.80
CA ASP A 264 -22.18 5.70 0.57
C ASP A 264 -21.71 7.14 0.80
N ARG A 265 -20.81 7.61 -0.07
CA ARG A 265 -20.14 8.92 -0.02
C ARG A 265 -19.15 9.12 1.13
N SER A 266 -18.83 8.11 1.92
CA SER A 266 -17.72 8.23 2.86
C SER A 266 -16.41 8.50 2.11
N THR A 267 -15.56 9.29 2.75
CA THR A 267 -14.19 9.52 2.33
C THR A 267 -13.26 8.99 3.41
N VAL A 268 -12.37 8.09 3.03
CA VAL A 268 -11.32 7.58 3.92
C VAL A 268 -9.95 7.99 3.40
N THR A 269 -9.17 8.61 4.27
CA THR A 269 -7.75 8.92 4.01
C THR A 269 -6.90 8.12 4.99
N VAL A 270 -5.97 7.36 4.47
CA VAL A 270 -4.92 6.69 5.25
C VAL A 270 -3.58 7.32 4.91
N GLY A 271 -2.72 7.51 5.89
CA GLY A 271 -1.46 8.19 5.69
C GLY A 271 -0.31 7.58 6.46
N ILE A 272 0.90 7.74 5.93
CA ILE A 272 2.15 7.38 6.57
C ILE A 272 3.14 8.52 6.35
N ASP A 273 3.68 9.04 7.44
CA ASP A 273 4.63 10.15 7.39
C ASP A 273 5.88 9.75 6.56
N GLY A 274 6.31 10.67 5.70
CA GLY A 274 7.41 10.41 4.76
C GLY A 274 7.03 9.63 3.49
N ILE A 275 5.80 9.06 3.41
CA ILE A 275 5.36 8.30 2.23
C ILE A 275 4.22 9.04 1.52
N GLY A 276 3.17 9.44 2.25
CA GLY A 276 2.07 10.21 1.68
C GLY A 276 0.70 9.85 2.23
N GLU A 277 -0.32 10.44 1.61
CA GLU A 277 -1.73 10.30 1.98
C GLU A 277 -2.52 9.66 0.84
N LEU A 278 -3.26 8.62 1.13
CA LEU A 278 -4.06 7.85 0.19
C LEU A 278 -5.54 8.04 0.50
N THR A 279 -6.22 8.83 -0.30
CA THR A 279 -7.67 9.10 -0.15
C THR A 279 -8.48 8.20 -1.08
N THR A 280 -9.53 7.61 -0.54
CA THR A 280 -10.48 6.76 -1.26
C THR A 280 -11.89 7.26 -1.03
N HIS A 281 -12.68 7.34 -2.10
CA HIS A 281 -14.11 7.67 -2.06
C HIS A 281 -14.94 6.38 -2.10
N CYS A 282 -16.00 6.34 -1.34
CA CYS A 282 -16.84 5.15 -1.19
C CYS A 282 -18.19 5.33 -1.89
N ARG A 283 -18.65 4.26 -2.57
CA ARG A 283 -19.98 4.20 -3.18
C ARG A 283 -20.65 2.87 -2.89
N VAL A 284 -21.80 2.92 -2.25
CA VAL A 284 -22.66 1.75 -2.03
C VAL A 284 -23.65 1.65 -3.18
N LEU A 285 -23.70 0.48 -3.81
CA LEU A 285 -24.60 0.16 -4.91
C LEU A 285 -25.86 -0.50 -4.35
N ASP A 286 -27.03 -0.08 -4.84
CA ASP A 286 -28.33 -0.65 -4.47
C ASP A 286 -28.61 -1.96 -5.19
#